data_5bc1c6f56ed33dc807d1c0c6323baf16
#
_entry.id   5bc1c6f56ed33dc807d1c0c6323baf16
#
_cell.length_a   1.000
_cell.length_b   1.000
_cell.length_c   1.000
_cell.angle_alpha   90.00
_cell.angle_beta   90.00
_cell.angle_gamma   90.00
#
_symmetry.space_group_name_H-M   'P 1'
#
loop_
_entity.id
_entity.type
_entity.pdbx_description
1 polymer ?
#
loop_
_entity_poly.entity_id
_entity_poly.type
_entity_poly.pdbx_seq_one_letter_code
_entity_poly.pdbx_strand_id
1 'polypeptide(L)'
;MYNQEAKADKGKLQLTLVPRQIIREIAKVRMYGTQKYKDPDNWKRVEVERYRDAAFRHFLAYLDDPQSIDEESGLPHLSHLACNIAFLCEMNLNKGEFGKLKKLDDDLIINDEALFKRLSELEEAYVAGHITAVTYVNEYNKLVNEKREKEKQHEKETNDTSNDVNDSGADKSSCVW
;
A
#
# COMPACT_ATOMS: atom_id res chain seq x y z
N MET A 1 -23.92 26.85 3.91
CA MET A 1 -23.04 26.20 2.93
C MET A 1 -21.74 25.81 3.65
N TYR A 2 -21.33 24.55 3.61
CA TYR A 2 -20.12 24.12 4.33
C TYR A 2 -18.88 24.59 3.58
N ASN A 3 -17.83 25.01 4.32
CA ASN A 3 -16.54 25.37 3.73
C ASN A 3 -15.78 24.08 3.36
N GLN A 4 -15.70 23.78 2.06
CA GLN A 4 -15.04 22.59 1.53
C GLN A 4 -13.49 22.69 1.56
N GLU A 5 -12.95 23.90 1.75
CA GLU A 5 -11.50 24.16 1.80
C GLU A 5 -10.93 24.08 3.23
N ALA A 6 -11.80 23.94 4.24
CA ALA A 6 -11.40 23.91 5.64
C ALA A 6 -10.55 22.68 6.02
N LYS A 7 -10.44 21.67 5.15
CA LYS A 7 -9.69 20.43 5.39
C LYS A 7 -8.89 20.02 4.16
N ALA A 8 -7.58 19.93 4.32
CA ALA A 8 -6.66 19.47 3.27
C ALA A 8 -6.67 17.94 3.12
N ASP A 9 -7.70 17.39 2.49
CA ASP A 9 -7.88 15.96 2.25
C ASP A 9 -8.03 15.60 0.76
N LYS A 10 -7.79 16.54 -0.14
CA LYS A 10 -7.80 16.32 -1.59
C LYS A 10 -6.73 15.27 -1.93
N GLY A 11 -7.11 14.23 -2.68
CA GLY A 11 -6.23 13.13 -3.09
C GLY A 11 -5.99 12.05 -2.03
N LYS A 12 -6.54 12.15 -0.81
CA LYS A 12 -6.46 11.09 0.20
C LYS A 12 -7.47 9.99 -0.06
N LEU A 13 -7.11 8.75 0.31
CA LEU A 13 -8.01 7.60 0.21
C LEU A 13 -9.31 7.84 0.99
N GLN A 14 -10.43 7.62 0.32
CA GLN A 14 -11.76 7.72 0.93
C GLN A 14 -12.14 6.36 1.55
N LEU A 15 -11.59 6.03 2.69
CA LEU A 15 -11.79 4.73 3.37
C LEU A 15 -13.27 4.45 3.68
N THR A 16 -14.11 5.49 3.72
CA THR A 16 -15.56 5.36 3.92
C THR A 16 -16.30 4.74 2.73
N LEU A 17 -15.67 4.66 1.55
CA LEU A 17 -16.19 3.92 0.39
C LEU A 17 -16.07 2.41 0.57
N VAL A 18 -15.19 1.92 1.46
CA VAL A 18 -15.09 0.49 1.75
C VAL A 18 -16.34 0.02 2.49
N PRO A 19 -17.04 -1.04 2.03
CA PRO A 19 -18.19 -1.59 2.73
C PRO A 19 -17.81 -2.00 4.16
N ARG A 20 -18.47 -1.43 5.16
CA ARG A 20 -18.11 -1.61 6.57
C ARG A 20 -18.19 -3.05 7.06
N GLN A 21 -19.02 -3.88 6.41
CA GLN A 21 -19.21 -5.26 6.83
C GLN A 21 -17.96 -6.11 6.59
N ILE A 22 -17.24 -5.90 5.47
CA ILE A 22 -16.02 -6.68 5.21
C ILE A 22 -14.96 -6.49 6.32
N ILE A 23 -14.84 -5.26 6.83
CA ILE A 23 -13.90 -4.95 7.93
C ILE A 23 -14.30 -5.72 9.19
N ARG A 24 -15.60 -5.80 9.51
CA ARG A 24 -16.10 -6.54 10.67
C ARG A 24 -15.87 -8.04 10.52
N GLU A 25 -16.11 -8.59 9.36
CA GLU A 25 -15.91 -10.03 9.10
C GLU A 25 -14.43 -10.41 9.22
N ILE A 26 -13.53 -9.62 8.62
CA ILE A 26 -12.09 -9.82 8.81
C ILE A 26 -11.71 -9.74 10.29
N ALA A 27 -12.23 -8.78 11.04
CA ALA A 27 -11.95 -8.64 12.47
C ALA A 27 -12.40 -9.86 13.28
N LYS A 28 -13.57 -10.43 13.01
CA LYS A 28 -14.05 -11.67 13.68
C LYS A 28 -13.07 -12.83 13.47
N VAL A 29 -12.65 -13.09 12.23
CA VAL A 29 -11.68 -14.16 11.93
C VAL A 29 -10.34 -13.88 12.59
N ARG A 30 -9.89 -12.62 12.61
CA ARG A 30 -8.66 -12.22 13.29
C ARG A 30 -8.72 -12.46 14.80
N MET A 31 -9.83 -12.12 15.43
CA MET A 31 -10.04 -12.37 16.86
C MET A 31 -10.00 -13.88 17.17
N TYR A 32 -10.70 -14.70 16.38
CA TYR A 32 -10.64 -16.15 16.49
C TYR A 32 -9.20 -16.67 16.34
N GLY A 33 -8.47 -16.27 15.29
CA GLY A 33 -7.08 -16.67 15.08
C GLY A 33 -6.16 -16.24 16.22
N THR A 34 -6.31 -15.03 16.75
CA THR A 34 -5.53 -14.55 17.90
C THR A 34 -5.82 -15.38 19.16
N GLN A 35 -7.08 -15.73 19.39
CA GLN A 35 -7.44 -16.59 20.51
C GLN A 35 -6.85 -18.00 20.37
N LYS A 36 -6.88 -18.57 19.15
CA LYS A 36 -6.35 -19.91 18.84
C LYS A 36 -4.82 -19.97 18.98
N TYR A 37 -4.10 -19.04 18.39
CA TYR A 37 -2.64 -19.06 18.32
C TYR A 37 -1.94 -18.28 19.43
N LYS A 38 -2.68 -17.55 20.26
CA LYS A 38 -2.18 -16.72 21.37
C LYS A 38 -1.20 -15.63 20.97
N ASP A 39 -1.16 -15.29 19.65
CA ASP A 39 -0.25 -14.31 19.07
C ASP A 39 -0.96 -13.57 17.92
N PRO A 40 -1.22 -12.28 18.06
CA PRO A 40 -1.88 -11.48 17.03
C PRO A 40 -1.02 -11.33 15.76
N ASP A 41 0.30 -11.54 15.85
CA ASP A 41 1.26 -11.39 14.76
C ASP A 41 1.71 -12.73 14.15
N ASN A 42 1.14 -13.85 14.60
CA ASN A 42 1.46 -15.19 14.08
C ASN A 42 1.38 -15.25 12.54
N TRP A 43 0.38 -14.61 11.96
CA TRP A 43 0.13 -14.61 10.52
C TRP A 43 1.31 -14.07 9.69
N LYS A 44 2.14 -13.18 10.24
CA LYS A 44 3.32 -12.60 9.55
C LYS A 44 4.43 -13.62 9.29
N ARG A 45 4.40 -14.74 10.00
CA ARG A 45 5.42 -15.80 9.94
C ARG A 45 4.97 -17.04 9.18
N VAL A 46 3.75 -17.04 8.66
CA VAL A 46 3.17 -18.14 7.86
C VAL A 46 3.51 -17.93 6.39
N GLU A 47 3.85 -18.97 5.69
CA GLU A 47 4.15 -18.94 4.25
C GLU A 47 2.95 -18.47 3.43
N VAL A 48 3.21 -17.65 2.41
CA VAL A 48 2.18 -17.06 1.52
C VAL A 48 1.30 -18.13 0.85
N GLU A 49 1.91 -19.25 0.44
CA GLU A 49 1.18 -20.34 -0.22
C GLU A 49 0.10 -20.94 0.68
N ARG A 50 0.33 -21.03 1.96
CA ARG A 50 -0.68 -21.52 2.91
C ARG A 50 -1.92 -20.63 2.98
N TYR A 51 -1.76 -19.31 2.79
CA TYR A 51 -2.89 -18.39 2.69
C TYR A 51 -3.60 -18.48 1.33
N ARG A 52 -2.87 -18.72 0.24
CA ARG A 52 -3.45 -18.98 -1.08
C ARG A 52 -4.33 -20.23 -1.03
N ASP A 53 -3.80 -21.33 -0.51
CA ASP A 53 -4.54 -22.58 -0.37
C ASP A 53 -5.77 -22.43 0.55
N ALA A 54 -5.62 -21.71 1.66
CA ALA A 54 -6.75 -21.46 2.56
C ALA A 54 -7.83 -20.59 1.87
N ALA A 55 -7.42 -19.54 1.14
CA ALA A 55 -8.35 -18.72 0.38
C ALA A 55 -9.12 -19.54 -0.65
N PHE A 56 -8.43 -20.42 -1.39
CA PHE A 56 -9.08 -21.31 -2.37
C PHE A 56 -10.07 -22.28 -1.69
N ARG A 57 -9.69 -22.93 -0.60
CA ARG A 57 -10.60 -23.84 0.11
C ARG A 57 -11.88 -23.14 0.57
N HIS A 58 -11.77 -21.98 1.20
CA HIS A 58 -12.92 -21.20 1.63
C HIS A 58 -13.74 -20.65 0.46
N PHE A 59 -13.10 -20.31 -0.65
CA PHE A 59 -13.83 -19.87 -1.86
C PHE A 59 -14.63 -21.00 -2.48
N LEU A 60 -14.07 -22.20 -2.60
CA LEU A 60 -14.79 -23.37 -3.12
C LEU A 60 -15.97 -23.74 -2.21
N ALA A 61 -15.76 -23.78 -0.90
CA ALA A 61 -16.85 -24.03 0.06
C ALA A 61 -17.97 -22.98 -0.05
N TYR A 62 -17.62 -21.71 -0.21
CA TYR A 62 -18.61 -20.65 -0.48
C TYR A 62 -19.36 -20.82 -1.80
N LEU A 63 -18.69 -21.28 -2.86
CA LEU A 63 -19.35 -21.54 -4.16
C LEU A 63 -20.32 -22.72 -4.09
N ASP A 64 -19.99 -23.75 -3.32
CA ASP A 64 -20.85 -24.92 -3.09
C ASP A 64 -22.09 -24.54 -2.28
N ASP A 65 -21.91 -23.76 -1.21
CA ASP A 65 -23.00 -23.19 -0.40
C ASP A 65 -22.63 -21.83 0.15
N PRO A 66 -23.20 -20.73 -0.39
CA PRO A 66 -22.92 -19.36 0.06
C PRO A 66 -23.26 -19.08 1.55
N GLN A 67 -24.04 -19.94 2.22
CA GLN A 67 -24.37 -19.82 3.64
C GLN A 67 -23.52 -20.73 4.53
N SER A 68 -22.60 -21.51 3.95
CA SER A 68 -21.80 -22.45 4.69
C SER A 68 -20.85 -21.76 5.67
N ILE A 69 -20.63 -22.43 6.80
CA ILE A 69 -19.76 -21.99 7.89
C ILE A 69 -18.60 -22.98 8.06
N ASP A 70 -17.46 -22.47 8.44
CA ASP A 70 -16.32 -23.27 8.84
C ASP A 70 -16.58 -23.95 10.18
N GLU A 71 -16.50 -25.26 10.23
CA GLU A 71 -16.86 -26.07 11.41
C GLU A 71 -15.97 -25.77 12.62
N GLU A 72 -14.70 -25.40 12.38
CA GLU A 72 -13.76 -25.14 13.47
C GLU A 72 -14.02 -23.79 14.15
N SER A 73 -14.31 -22.76 13.39
CA SER A 73 -14.47 -21.39 13.89
C SER A 73 -15.92 -20.99 14.13
N GLY A 74 -16.86 -21.67 13.47
CA GLY A 74 -18.27 -21.27 13.43
C GLY A 74 -18.52 -19.99 12.63
N LEU A 75 -17.55 -19.53 11.83
CA LEU A 75 -17.65 -18.31 11.04
C LEU A 75 -17.88 -18.65 9.55
N PRO A 76 -18.56 -17.76 8.78
CA PRO A 76 -18.80 -17.99 7.38
C PRO A 76 -17.49 -18.20 6.59
N HIS A 77 -17.48 -19.14 5.63
CA HIS A 77 -16.35 -19.33 4.73
C HIS A 77 -15.98 -18.05 3.97
N LEU A 78 -16.95 -17.22 3.59
CA LEU A 78 -16.70 -15.93 2.96
C LEU A 78 -15.91 -14.97 3.85
N SER A 79 -16.11 -15.00 5.18
CA SER A 79 -15.35 -14.19 6.13
C SER A 79 -13.90 -14.64 6.21
N HIS A 80 -13.65 -15.96 6.20
CA HIS A 80 -12.31 -16.52 6.13
C HIS A 80 -11.61 -16.20 4.82
N LEU A 81 -12.31 -16.28 3.69
CA LEU A 81 -11.79 -15.85 2.38
C LEU A 81 -11.34 -14.38 2.43
N ALA A 82 -12.20 -13.48 2.91
CA ALA A 82 -11.87 -12.05 3.03
C ALA A 82 -10.62 -11.82 3.91
N CYS A 83 -10.48 -12.54 5.02
CA CYS A 83 -9.31 -12.45 5.89
C CYS A 83 -8.03 -12.96 5.21
N ASN A 84 -8.09 -14.09 4.50
CA ASN A 84 -6.94 -14.61 3.75
C ASN A 84 -6.51 -13.66 2.64
N ILE A 85 -7.46 -13.05 1.91
CA ILE A 85 -7.16 -12.03 0.89
C ILE A 85 -6.50 -10.79 1.52
N ALA A 86 -6.99 -10.34 2.69
CA ALA A 86 -6.36 -9.22 3.42
C ALA A 86 -4.90 -9.53 3.79
N PHE A 87 -4.58 -10.75 4.26
CA PHE A 87 -3.21 -11.18 4.52
C PHE A 87 -2.36 -11.19 3.26
N LEU A 88 -2.89 -11.73 2.17
CA LEU A 88 -2.17 -11.76 0.88
C LEU A 88 -1.87 -10.36 0.36
N CYS A 89 -2.81 -9.41 0.50
CA CYS A 89 -2.59 -8.01 0.16
C CYS A 89 -1.45 -7.42 0.99
N GLU A 90 -1.48 -7.58 2.31
CA GLU A 90 -0.45 -7.04 3.21
C GLU A 90 0.93 -7.68 2.97
N MET A 91 0.98 -9.01 2.73
CA MET A 91 2.23 -9.71 2.44
C MET A 91 2.83 -9.33 1.10
N ASN A 92 2.00 -9.09 0.08
CA ASN A 92 2.47 -8.63 -1.23
C ASN A 92 3.01 -7.20 -1.16
N LEU A 93 2.37 -6.32 -0.38
CA LEU A 93 2.87 -4.96 -0.14
C LEU A 93 4.24 -4.94 0.55
N ASN A 94 4.53 -5.95 1.37
CA ASN A 94 5.80 -6.05 2.12
C ASN A 94 6.91 -6.81 1.37
N LYS A 95 6.59 -7.53 0.28
CA LYS A 95 7.54 -8.33 -0.51
C LYS A 95 7.73 -7.71 -1.90
N GLY A 96 8.72 -6.83 -2.07
CA GLY A 96 9.18 -6.41 -3.37
C GLY A 96 8.60 -5.09 -3.90
N GLU A 97 8.34 -4.99 -5.20
CA GLU A 97 7.98 -3.73 -5.90
C GLU A 97 6.74 -3.02 -5.34
N PHE A 98 5.76 -3.75 -4.81
CA PHE A 98 4.61 -3.18 -4.10
C PHE A 98 5.00 -2.50 -2.78
N GLY A 99 6.01 -2.97 -2.06
CA GLY A 99 6.53 -2.27 -0.88
C GLY A 99 7.16 -0.91 -1.22
N LYS A 100 7.68 -0.78 -2.44
CA LYS A 100 8.14 0.50 -2.99
C LYS A 100 6.97 1.40 -3.39
N LEU A 101 5.85 0.82 -3.87
CA LEU A 101 4.63 1.55 -4.19
C LEU A 101 3.93 2.12 -2.94
N LYS A 102 3.94 1.40 -1.81
CA LYS A 102 3.31 1.87 -0.56
C LYS A 102 3.91 3.17 -0.03
N LYS A 103 5.20 3.38 -0.22
CA LYS A 103 5.87 4.66 0.13
C LYS A 103 5.55 5.79 -0.85
N LEU A 104 5.03 5.42 -2.03
CA LEU A 104 4.68 6.31 -3.12
C LEU A 104 3.26 6.85 -3.03
N ASP A 105 2.28 5.99 -2.64
CA ASP A 105 0.86 6.35 -2.67
C ASP A 105 0.51 7.45 -1.66
N ASP A 106 1.22 7.50 -0.52
CA ASP A 106 0.89 8.47 0.52
C ASP A 106 1.63 9.81 0.40
N ASP A 107 2.89 9.82 -0.07
CA ASP A 107 3.72 11.04 -0.07
C ASP A 107 3.95 11.66 -1.46
N LEU A 108 4.02 10.85 -2.52
CA LEU A 108 4.44 11.30 -3.85
C LEU A 108 3.30 11.91 -4.67
N ILE A 109 2.10 11.33 -4.59
CA ILE A 109 0.91 11.78 -5.34
C ILE A 109 0.34 13.05 -4.72
N ILE A 110 0.50 13.22 -3.41
CA ILE A 110 -0.11 14.35 -2.67
C ILE A 110 0.62 15.67 -2.92
N ASN A 111 1.93 15.63 -3.20
CA ASN A 111 2.77 16.83 -3.26
C ASN A 111 3.20 17.25 -4.68
N ASP A 112 2.82 16.51 -5.72
CA ASP A 112 3.16 16.83 -7.10
C ASP A 112 1.91 17.02 -7.97
N GLU A 113 1.46 18.27 -8.09
CA GLU A 113 0.27 18.64 -8.86
C GLU A 113 0.36 18.23 -10.34
N ALA A 114 1.57 18.27 -10.91
CA ALA A 114 1.80 17.90 -12.30
C ALA A 114 1.69 16.39 -12.51
N LEU A 115 2.23 15.59 -11.59
CA LEU A 115 2.08 14.12 -11.60
C LEU A 115 0.63 13.73 -11.40
N PHE A 116 -0.05 14.33 -10.42
CA PHE A 116 -1.46 14.08 -10.16
C PHE A 116 -2.34 14.34 -11.39
N LYS A 117 -2.12 15.45 -12.06
CA LYS A 117 -2.86 15.79 -13.29
C LYS A 117 -2.65 14.74 -14.39
N ARG A 118 -1.39 14.33 -14.65
CA ARG A 118 -1.08 13.30 -15.66
C ARG A 118 -1.67 11.93 -15.33
N LEU A 119 -1.70 11.55 -14.05
CA LEU A 119 -2.34 10.30 -13.62
C LEU A 119 -3.86 10.35 -13.77
N SER A 120 -4.49 11.49 -13.47
CA SER A 120 -5.92 11.70 -13.69
C SER A 120 -6.31 11.65 -15.16
N GLU A 121 -5.53 12.27 -16.04
CA GLU A 121 -5.75 12.20 -17.50
C GLU A 121 -5.61 10.76 -18.04
N LEU A 122 -4.67 9.99 -17.48
CA LEU A 122 -4.47 8.59 -17.82
C LEU A 122 -5.65 7.73 -17.36
N GLU A 123 -6.17 7.98 -16.16
CA GLU A 123 -7.34 7.28 -15.61
C GLU A 123 -8.60 7.59 -16.44
N GLU A 124 -8.82 8.85 -16.81
CA GLU A 124 -9.92 9.25 -17.68
C GLU A 124 -9.85 8.55 -19.04
N ALA A 125 -8.67 8.45 -19.65
CA ALA A 125 -8.48 7.74 -20.91
C ALA A 125 -8.78 6.23 -20.78
N TYR A 126 -8.44 5.62 -19.66
CA TYR A 126 -8.77 4.21 -19.39
C TYR A 126 -10.27 4.01 -19.19
N VAL A 127 -10.92 4.83 -18.36
CA VAL A 127 -12.36 4.76 -18.09
C VAL A 127 -13.18 5.02 -19.37
N ALA A 128 -12.73 5.93 -20.23
CA ALA A 128 -13.33 6.19 -21.53
C ALA A 128 -13.09 5.07 -22.56
N GLY A 129 -12.31 4.05 -22.25
CA GLY A 129 -11.98 2.95 -23.15
C GLY A 129 -11.00 3.31 -24.28
N HIS A 130 -10.32 4.44 -24.17
CA HIS A 130 -9.33 4.89 -25.17
C HIS A 130 -8.01 4.12 -25.06
N ILE A 131 -7.70 3.54 -23.90
CA ILE A 131 -6.52 2.72 -23.67
C ILE A 131 -6.89 1.40 -22.96
N THR A 132 -6.04 0.39 -23.13
CA THR A 132 -6.21 -0.91 -22.48
C THR A 132 -5.69 -0.89 -21.03
N ALA A 133 -6.12 -1.84 -20.20
CA ALA A 133 -5.59 -2.01 -18.86
C ALA A 133 -4.06 -2.19 -18.83
N VAL A 134 -3.51 -2.91 -19.81
CA VAL A 134 -2.04 -3.10 -19.91
C VAL A 134 -1.35 -1.79 -20.22
N THR A 135 -1.89 -0.98 -21.13
CA THR A 135 -1.35 0.34 -21.47
C THR A 135 -1.42 1.28 -20.25
N TYR A 136 -2.56 1.28 -19.54
CA TYR A 136 -2.74 2.05 -18.31
C TYR A 136 -1.67 1.72 -17.27
N VAL A 137 -1.48 0.43 -16.94
CA VAL A 137 -0.49 0.00 -15.93
C VAL A 137 0.93 0.35 -16.34
N ASN A 138 1.29 0.20 -17.62
CA ASN A 138 2.63 0.51 -18.10
C ASN A 138 2.93 2.02 -18.03
N GLU A 139 2.01 2.87 -18.47
CA GLU A 139 2.18 4.33 -18.42
C GLU A 139 2.15 4.85 -16.97
N TYR A 140 1.29 4.30 -16.11
CA TYR A 140 1.28 4.61 -14.68
C TYR A 140 2.64 4.32 -14.04
N ASN A 141 3.17 3.11 -14.23
CA ASN A 141 4.48 2.72 -13.68
C ASN A 141 5.62 3.58 -14.22
N LYS A 142 5.56 3.98 -15.49
CA LYS A 142 6.54 4.86 -16.10
C LYS A 142 6.54 6.23 -15.43
N LEU A 143 5.38 6.87 -15.30
CA LEU A 143 5.23 8.19 -14.68
C LEU A 143 5.76 8.22 -13.24
N VAL A 144 5.41 7.19 -12.49
CA VAL A 144 5.83 7.02 -11.10
C VAL A 144 7.34 6.81 -10.98
N ASN A 145 7.94 5.99 -11.85
CA ASN A 145 9.38 5.73 -11.84
C ASN A 145 10.20 6.97 -12.28
N GLU A 146 9.74 7.73 -13.27
CA GLU A 146 10.37 8.98 -13.67
C GLU A 146 10.46 10.00 -12.52
N LYS A 147 9.40 10.08 -11.71
CA LYS A 147 9.39 10.95 -10.53
C LYS A 147 10.39 10.48 -9.46
N ARG A 148 10.45 9.19 -9.18
CA ARG A 148 11.40 8.60 -8.24
C ARG A 148 12.85 8.87 -8.59
N GLU A 149 13.20 8.73 -9.86
CA GLU A 149 14.57 8.98 -10.29
C GLU A 149 14.95 10.46 -10.15
N LYS A 150 14.03 11.38 -10.40
CA LYS A 150 14.25 12.82 -10.18
C LYS A 150 14.46 13.14 -8.68
N GLU A 151 13.70 12.54 -7.79
CA GLU A 151 13.86 12.74 -6.33
C GLU A 151 15.19 12.20 -5.82
N LYS A 152 15.61 11.01 -6.27
CA LYS A 152 16.93 10.46 -5.93
C LYS A 152 18.09 11.31 -6.45
N GLN A 153 17.94 11.94 -7.61
CA GLN A 153 18.94 12.85 -8.13
C GLN A 153 19.02 14.12 -7.29
N HIS A 154 17.89 14.68 -6.92
CA HIS A 154 17.83 15.85 -6.06
C HIS A 154 18.41 15.60 -4.64
N GLU A 155 18.12 14.43 -4.05
CA GLU A 155 18.71 14.03 -2.76
C GLU A 155 20.24 13.89 -2.83
N LYS A 156 20.79 13.40 -3.95
CA LYS A 156 22.26 13.31 -4.14
C LYS A 156 22.88 14.70 -4.27
N GLU A 157 22.31 15.58 -5.06
CA GLU A 157 22.79 16.94 -5.26
C GLU A 157 22.79 17.76 -3.96
N THR A 158 21.75 17.59 -3.11
CA THR A 158 21.67 18.28 -1.81
C THR A 158 22.66 17.71 -0.79
N ASN A 159 22.98 16.42 -0.83
CA ASN A 159 23.99 15.81 0.04
C ASN A 159 25.42 16.15 -0.36
N ASP A 160 25.73 16.27 -1.66
CA ASP A 160 27.04 16.68 -2.14
C ASP A 160 27.35 18.14 -1.80
N THR A 161 26.36 19.04 -1.91
CA THR A 161 26.52 20.46 -1.55
C THR A 161 26.70 20.67 -0.04
N SER A 162 26.19 19.79 0.81
CA SER A 162 26.36 19.86 2.27
C SER A 162 27.73 19.37 2.74
N ASN A 163 28.43 18.55 1.97
CA ASN A 163 29.79 18.07 2.30
C ASN A 163 30.88 19.08 1.93
N ASP A 164 30.67 19.92 0.90
CA ASP A 164 31.65 20.94 0.50
C ASP A 164 31.74 22.15 1.44
N VAL A 165 30.74 22.35 2.31
CA VAL A 165 30.72 23.46 3.29
C VAL A 165 31.50 23.13 4.57
N ASN A 166 31.79 21.85 4.85
CA ASN A 166 32.47 21.44 6.08
C ASN A 166 34.00 21.28 5.96
N ASP A 167 34.59 21.42 4.75
CA ASP A 167 36.04 21.24 4.57
C ASP A 167 36.86 22.57 4.49
N SER A 168 36.23 23.73 4.70
CA SER A 168 36.90 25.04 4.62
C SER A 168 37.18 25.72 5.98
N GLY A 169 37.27 24.95 7.07
CA GLY A 169 37.38 25.52 8.42
C GLY A 169 38.33 24.82 9.39
N ALA A 170 39.55 24.42 8.94
CA ALA A 170 40.60 24.02 9.91
C ALA A 170 41.89 24.76 9.65
N ASP A 171 41.92 26.02 10.08
CA ASP A 171 43.16 26.79 10.21
C ASP A 171 43.95 26.28 11.44
N LYS A 172 45.09 25.66 11.19
CA LYS A 172 46.06 25.27 12.19
C LYS A 172 46.90 26.50 12.58
N SER A 173 46.51 27.22 13.59
CA SER A 173 47.43 28.11 14.25
C SER A 173 48.05 27.43 15.48
N SER A 174 49.31 27.16 15.34
CA SER A 174 50.28 26.82 16.38
C SER A 174 50.21 27.76 17.61
N CYS A 175 50.20 27.18 18.80
CA CYS A 175 50.80 27.85 19.97
C CYS A 175 51.66 26.86 20.73
N VAL A 176 52.95 27.15 20.69
CA VAL A 176 54.00 26.72 21.59
C VAL A 176 53.80 27.44 22.93
N TRP A 177 53.77 26.73 24.04
CA TRP A 177 54.47 26.84 25.30
C TRP A 177 54.09 25.67 26.21
#